data_cf73e1b01cfb953c75200b4bb80be50a
#
_entry.id   cf73e1b01cfb953c75200b4bb80be50a
#
_cell.length_a   1.000
_cell.length_b   1.000
_cell.length_c   1.000
_cell.angle_alpha   90.00
_cell.angle_beta   90.00
_cell.angle_gamma   90.00
#
_symmetry.space_group_name_H-M   'P 1'
#
loop_
_entity.id
_entity.type
_entity.pdbx_description
1 polymer ?
#
loop_
_entity_poly.entity_id
_entity_poly.type
_entity_poly.pdbx_seq_one_letter_code
_entity_poly.pdbx_strand_id
1 'polypeptide(L)'
;VDRLPLVDVDSSLSVADRAIVWDLRAPRVVLGLLVGALLAGSGAAYQGVFRNPLADPYLLGIAAGAGLGATIAIVARLQDAIGFIDPVPLAAFAGALLAVAAAGTLSVRRGRTGSPATLILAGVAVANFFTAIQTFIQQQNSETLQQVFAWILGRLSTAGWGEVRLLVPYAAICMAGLLLSVGSLDVLAVGDEEATTLGLRPRTIRRLVLMTAS
;
A
#
# COMPACT_ATOMS: atom_id res chain seq x y z
N VAL A 1 -8.26 -17.51 -24.89
CA VAL A 1 -7.77 -16.49 -25.83
C VAL A 1 -8.97 -15.79 -26.47
N ASP A 2 -10.07 -16.52 -26.78
CA ASP A 2 -11.32 -15.97 -27.34
C ASP A 2 -12.03 -14.91 -26.45
N ARG A 3 -11.50 -14.60 -25.29
CA ARG A 3 -12.05 -13.59 -24.35
C ARG A 3 -11.29 -12.26 -24.38
N LEU A 4 -10.23 -12.16 -25.17
CA LEU A 4 -9.52 -10.89 -25.36
C LEU A 4 -10.14 -10.17 -26.58
N PRO A 5 -10.70 -8.97 -26.42
CA PRO A 5 -11.50 -8.29 -27.45
C PRO A 5 -10.70 -7.84 -28.68
N LEU A 6 -9.39 -8.07 -28.72
CA LEU A 6 -8.49 -7.62 -29.79
C LEU A 6 -7.60 -8.71 -30.38
N VAL A 7 -7.72 -9.98 -29.94
CA VAL A 7 -6.80 -11.04 -30.38
C VAL A 7 -7.62 -12.29 -30.72
N ASP A 8 -7.86 -12.47 -32.01
CA ASP A 8 -8.48 -13.68 -32.54
C ASP A 8 -7.35 -14.68 -32.79
N VAL A 9 -7.03 -15.50 -31.80
CA VAL A 9 -6.05 -16.58 -31.92
C VAL A 9 -6.80 -17.89 -31.86
N ASP A 10 -6.84 -18.56 -32.99
CA ASP A 10 -7.31 -19.94 -33.08
C ASP A 10 -6.39 -20.84 -32.26
N SER A 11 -6.70 -21.01 -30.97
CA SER A 11 -5.85 -21.74 -30.05
C SER A 11 -6.28 -23.22 -30.03
N SER A 12 -5.37 -24.10 -30.45
CA SER A 12 -5.48 -25.57 -30.32
C SER A 12 -5.49 -26.06 -28.84
N LEU A 13 -5.66 -25.15 -27.88
CA LEU A 13 -5.67 -25.46 -26.45
C LEU A 13 -6.93 -26.23 -26.06
N SER A 14 -6.75 -27.27 -25.26
CA SER A 14 -7.86 -27.98 -24.66
C SER A 14 -8.70 -27.07 -23.74
N VAL A 15 -9.95 -27.47 -23.46
CA VAL A 15 -10.84 -26.71 -22.53
C VAL A 15 -10.17 -26.58 -21.15
N ALA A 16 -9.46 -27.61 -20.69
CA ALA A 16 -8.73 -27.60 -19.44
C ALA A 16 -7.57 -26.58 -19.43
N ASP A 17 -6.79 -26.53 -20.52
CA ASP A 17 -5.67 -25.58 -20.64
C ASP A 17 -6.17 -24.14 -20.68
N ARG A 18 -7.29 -23.88 -21.35
CA ARG A 18 -7.93 -22.54 -21.35
C ARG A 18 -8.36 -22.12 -19.95
N ALA A 19 -8.96 -23.02 -19.18
CA ALA A 19 -9.35 -22.75 -17.80
C ALA A 19 -8.11 -22.46 -16.93
N ILE A 20 -7.03 -23.23 -17.06
CA ILE A 20 -5.78 -22.99 -16.32
C ILE A 20 -5.20 -21.63 -16.67
N VAL A 21 -5.15 -21.27 -17.95
CA VAL A 21 -4.59 -19.98 -18.36
C VAL A 21 -5.47 -18.82 -17.88
N TRP A 22 -6.78 -18.89 -18.10
CA TRP A 22 -7.67 -17.75 -17.86
C TRP A 22 -8.10 -17.62 -16.40
N ASP A 23 -8.43 -18.72 -15.75
CA ASP A 23 -9.00 -18.66 -14.40
C ASP A 23 -7.94 -18.74 -13.29
N LEU A 24 -6.74 -19.30 -13.60
CA LEU A 24 -5.67 -19.42 -12.62
C LEU A 24 -4.46 -18.53 -12.90
N ARG A 25 -3.94 -18.51 -14.13
CA ARG A 25 -2.68 -17.81 -14.43
C ARG A 25 -2.88 -16.33 -14.73
N ALA A 26 -3.84 -15.99 -15.56
CA ALA A 26 -4.09 -14.61 -15.98
C ALA A 26 -4.36 -13.66 -14.79
N PRO A 27 -5.25 -13.96 -13.83
CA PRO A 27 -5.49 -13.06 -12.72
C PRO A 27 -4.25 -12.87 -11.84
N ARG A 28 -3.41 -13.89 -11.67
CA ARG A 28 -2.15 -13.77 -10.90
C ARG A 28 -1.16 -12.82 -11.57
N VAL A 29 -1.02 -12.93 -12.89
CA VAL A 29 -0.14 -12.04 -13.67
C VAL A 29 -0.67 -10.61 -13.61
N VAL A 30 -1.95 -10.40 -13.84
CA VAL A 30 -2.58 -9.07 -13.79
C VAL A 30 -2.44 -8.47 -12.39
N LEU A 31 -2.72 -9.26 -11.34
CA LEU A 31 -2.56 -8.80 -9.96
C LEU A 31 -1.10 -8.44 -9.64
N GLY A 32 -0.15 -9.28 -10.08
CA GLY A 32 1.28 -9.00 -9.91
C GLY A 32 1.73 -7.72 -10.61
N LEU A 33 1.22 -7.47 -11.83
CA LEU A 33 1.47 -6.21 -12.56
C LEU A 33 0.89 -4.99 -11.83
N LEU A 34 -0.35 -5.10 -11.34
CA LEU A 34 -0.99 -4.00 -10.58
C LEU A 34 -0.24 -3.69 -9.29
N VAL A 35 0.11 -4.72 -8.52
CA VAL A 35 0.89 -4.55 -7.28
C VAL A 35 2.26 -3.96 -7.59
N GLY A 36 2.95 -4.48 -8.60
CA GLY A 36 4.25 -3.96 -9.02
C GLY A 36 4.18 -2.49 -9.46
N ALA A 37 3.16 -2.11 -10.24
CA ALA A 37 2.95 -0.74 -10.67
C ALA A 37 2.67 0.21 -9.49
N LEU A 38 1.85 -0.22 -8.52
CA LEU A 38 1.57 0.56 -7.32
C LEU A 38 2.82 0.74 -6.45
N LEU A 39 3.59 -0.32 -6.23
CA LEU A 39 4.84 -0.25 -5.47
C LEU A 39 5.87 0.63 -6.17
N ALA A 40 6.01 0.55 -7.49
CA ALA A 40 6.93 1.39 -8.25
C ALA A 40 6.51 2.87 -8.19
N GLY A 41 5.22 3.17 -8.39
CA GLY A 41 4.70 4.53 -8.30
C GLY A 41 4.84 5.11 -6.89
N SER A 42 4.54 4.33 -5.87
CA SER A 42 4.72 4.67 -4.46
C SER A 42 6.19 4.94 -4.15
N GLY A 43 7.10 4.03 -4.55
CA GLY A 43 8.54 4.20 -4.38
C GLY A 43 9.06 5.48 -5.03
N ALA A 44 8.68 5.75 -6.29
CA ALA A 44 9.06 6.97 -6.98
C ALA A 44 8.56 8.24 -6.26
N ALA A 45 7.33 8.22 -5.76
CA ALA A 45 6.77 9.32 -4.99
C ALA A 45 7.54 9.57 -3.68
N TYR A 46 7.89 8.51 -2.95
CA TYR A 46 8.70 8.61 -1.74
C TYR A 46 10.09 9.15 -2.04
N GLN A 47 10.75 8.64 -3.08
CA GLN A 47 12.07 9.12 -3.51
C GLN A 47 12.04 10.61 -3.86
N GLY A 48 11.00 11.08 -4.56
CA GLY A 48 10.80 12.50 -4.87
C GLY A 48 10.55 13.34 -3.63
N VAL A 49 9.67 12.93 -2.73
CA VAL A 49 9.34 13.65 -1.49
C VAL A 49 10.54 13.75 -0.57
N PHE A 50 11.31 12.69 -0.41
CA PHE A 50 12.48 12.64 0.48
C PHE A 50 13.78 13.10 -0.19
N ARG A 51 13.77 13.31 -1.51
CA ARG A 51 14.97 13.60 -2.32
C ARG A 51 16.09 12.61 -2.05
N ASN A 52 15.72 11.36 -1.92
CA ASN A 52 16.63 10.28 -1.60
C ASN A 52 16.25 9.04 -2.43
N PRO A 53 17.11 8.57 -3.32
CA PRO A 53 16.84 7.37 -4.12
C PRO A 53 16.73 6.08 -3.31
N LEU A 54 17.13 6.11 -2.03
CA LEU A 54 16.99 4.99 -1.10
C LEU A 54 15.69 5.07 -0.27
N ALA A 55 14.83 6.06 -0.52
CA ALA A 55 13.56 6.15 0.18
C ALA A 55 12.60 5.04 -0.28
N ASP A 56 11.92 4.47 0.70
CA ASP A 56 11.01 3.35 0.53
C ASP A 56 9.68 3.63 1.28
N PRO A 57 8.52 3.23 0.74
CA PRO A 57 7.23 3.37 1.41
C PRO A 57 7.18 2.76 2.83
N TYR A 58 7.94 1.70 3.08
CA TYR A 58 8.01 1.06 4.41
C TYR A 58 8.58 1.97 5.51
N LEU A 59 9.33 3.02 5.15
CA LEU A 59 9.96 3.94 6.12
C LEU A 59 8.99 4.63 7.09
N LEU A 60 7.73 4.80 6.70
CA LEU A 60 6.71 5.43 7.54
C LEU A 60 5.92 4.43 8.42
N GLY A 61 6.32 3.18 8.44
CA GLY A 61 5.68 2.15 9.24
C GLY A 61 4.37 1.61 8.66
N ILE A 62 4.12 1.84 7.37
CA ILE A 62 2.90 1.44 6.65
C ILE A 62 2.66 -0.06 6.81
N ALA A 63 3.67 -0.88 6.55
CA ALA A 63 3.55 -2.33 6.66
C ALA A 63 3.24 -2.80 8.10
N ALA A 64 3.85 -2.16 9.09
CA ALA A 64 3.57 -2.46 10.50
C ALA A 64 2.13 -2.06 10.87
N GLY A 65 1.66 -0.91 10.38
CA GLY A 65 0.28 -0.47 10.56
C GLY A 65 -0.71 -1.42 9.89
N ALA A 66 -0.45 -1.80 8.64
CA ALA A 66 -1.27 -2.76 7.90
C ALA A 66 -1.30 -4.13 8.61
N GLY A 67 -0.16 -4.63 9.03
CA GLY A 67 -0.04 -5.89 9.78
C GLY A 67 -0.80 -5.86 11.10
N LEU A 68 -0.71 -4.76 11.85
CA LEU A 68 -1.48 -4.59 13.08
C LEU A 68 -2.98 -4.55 12.81
N GLY A 69 -3.42 -3.78 11.81
CA GLY A 69 -4.84 -3.70 11.44
C GLY A 69 -5.40 -5.05 11.01
N ALA A 70 -4.67 -5.78 10.16
CA ALA A 70 -5.04 -7.14 9.75
C ALA A 70 -5.10 -8.10 10.95
N THR A 71 -4.10 -8.04 11.84
CA THR A 71 -4.06 -8.87 13.04
C THR A 71 -5.27 -8.64 13.93
N ILE A 72 -5.64 -7.38 14.18
CA ILE A 72 -6.82 -7.02 14.96
C ILE A 72 -8.09 -7.58 14.31
N ALA A 73 -8.26 -7.41 12.98
CA ALA A 73 -9.44 -7.89 12.29
C ALA A 73 -9.57 -9.43 12.32
N ILE A 74 -8.45 -10.14 12.18
CA ILE A 74 -8.41 -11.61 12.22
C ILE A 74 -8.73 -12.11 13.62
N VAL A 75 -8.08 -11.57 14.66
CA VAL A 75 -8.26 -11.98 16.05
C VAL A 75 -9.67 -11.65 16.55
N ALA A 76 -10.20 -10.49 16.18
CA ALA A 76 -11.57 -10.10 16.50
C ALA A 76 -12.64 -10.83 15.67
N ARG A 77 -12.25 -11.73 14.74
CA ARG A 77 -13.14 -12.48 13.84
C ARG A 77 -14.16 -11.60 13.11
N LEU A 78 -13.71 -10.42 12.68
CA LEU A 78 -14.59 -9.47 11.99
C LEU A 78 -15.15 -10.03 10.67
N GLN A 79 -14.52 -11.07 10.12
CA GLN A 79 -14.98 -11.77 8.91
C GLN A 79 -16.36 -12.41 9.12
N ASP A 80 -16.66 -12.84 10.33
CA ASP A 80 -17.95 -13.47 10.68
C ASP A 80 -19.08 -12.42 10.81
N ALA A 81 -18.71 -11.16 11.01
CA ALA A 81 -19.66 -10.06 11.28
C ALA A 81 -20.14 -9.34 10.01
N ILE A 82 -19.37 -9.36 8.92
CA ILE A 82 -19.62 -8.58 7.70
C ILE A 82 -19.62 -9.51 6.49
N GLY A 83 -20.74 -10.19 6.24
CA GLY A 83 -20.85 -11.30 5.30
C GLY A 83 -20.57 -11.03 3.80
N PHE A 84 -20.40 -9.77 3.36
CA PHE A 84 -20.21 -9.44 1.93
C PHE A 84 -18.82 -8.89 1.58
N ILE A 85 -18.06 -8.39 2.54
CA ILE A 85 -16.77 -7.75 2.32
C ILE A 85 -15.79 -8.34 3.34
N ASP A 86 -14.63 -8.81 2.88
CA ASP A 86 -13.55 -9.20 3.79
C ASP A 86 -13.05 -7.94 4.52
N PRO A 87 -13.25 -7.82 5.85
CA PRO A 87 -12.85 -6.65 6.62
C PRO A 87 -11.34 -6.56 6.84
N VAL A 88 -10.59 -7.63 6.59
CA VAL A 88 -9.14 -7.67 6.86
C VAL A 88 -8.37 -6.68 5.98
N PRO A 89 -8.57 -6.59 4.66
CA PRO A 89 -7.93 -5.58 3.84
C PRO A 89 -8.29 -4.15 4.24
N LEU A 90 -9.54 -3.91 4.65
CA LEU A 90 -9.98 -2.57 5.09
C LEU A 90 -9.32 -2.17 6.42
N ALA A 91 -9.23 -3.11 7.37
CA ALA A 91 -8.54 -2.88 8.64
C ALA A 91 -7.04 -2.66 8.44
N ALA A 92 -6.43 -3.41 7.52
CA ALA A 92 -5.04 -3.22 7.13
C ALA A 92 -4.81 -1.83 6.52
N PHE A 93 -5.66 -1.41 5.60
CA PHE A 93 -5.59 -0.09 5.00
C PHE A 93 -5.75 1.03 6.04
N ALA A 94 -6.72 0.91 6.94
CA ALA A 94 -6.90 1.84 8.04
C ALA A 94 -5.67 1.89 8.96
N GLY A 95 -5.08 0.74 9.28
CA GLY A 95 -3.85 0.63 10.05
C GLY A 95 -2.65 1.29 9.37
N ALA A 96 -2.51 1.12 8.05
CA ALA A 96 -1.49 1.79 7.25
C ALA A 96 -1.62 3.32 7.31
N LEU A 97 -2.82 3.84 7.10
CA LEU A 97 -3.10 5.29 7.19
C LEU A 97 -2.86 5.84 8.60
N LEU A 98 -3.21 5.09 9.64
CA LEU A 98 -2.93 5.46 11.03
C LEU A 98 -1.42 5.54 11.30
N ALA A 99 -0.62 4.63 10.73
CA ALA A 99 0.84 4.69 10.85
C ALA A 99 1.40 5.97 10.24
N VAL A 100 1.00 6.30 9.02
CA VAL A 100 1.44 7.53 8.33
C VAL A 100 0.99 8.79 9.08
N ALA A 101 -0.26 8.81 9.54
CA ALA A 101 -0.79 9.93 10.33
C ALA A 101 -0.03 10.08 11.66
N ALA A 102 0.26 8.98 12.35
CA ALA A 102 1.03 8.99 13.59
C ALA A 102 2.47 9.49 13.36
N ALA A 103 3.16 8.97 12.34
CA ALA A 103 4.49 9.44 11.97
C ALA A 103 4.49 10.94 11.62
N GLY A 104 3.50 11.38 10.84
CA GLY A 104 3.32 12.79 10.48
C GLY A 104 3.11 13.70 11.69
N THR A 105 2.24 13.31 12.63
CA THR A 105 1.96 14.10 13.84
C THR A 105 3.15 14.15 14.80
N LEU A 106 3.87 13.03 14.97
CA LEU A 106 5.06 12.97 15.80
C LEU A 106 6.19 13.83 15.25
N SER A 107 6.34 13.90 13.92
CA SER A 107 7.37 14.71 13.27
C SER A 107 7.17 16.21 13.50
N VAL A 108 5.92 16.67 13.66
CA VAL A 108 5.58 18.10 13.84
C VAL A 108 5.70 18.57 15.30
N ARG A 109 5.40 17.69 16.28
CA ARG A 109 5.34 18.05 17.72
C ARG A 109 6.68 18.52 18.33
N ARG A 110 7.82 18.29 17.68
CA ARG A 110 9.15 18.63 18.21
C ARG A 110 9.64 20.04 17.85
N GLY A 111 8.76 20.93 17.38
CA GLY A 111 9.11 22.35 17.13
C GLY A 111 10.18 22.61 16.05
N ARG A 112 10.79 21.56 15.52
CA ARG A 112 11.67 21.62 14.36
C ARG A 112 10.81 21.30 13.15
N THR A 113 10.73 22.25 12.23
CA THR A 113 10.09 22.10 10.92
C THR A 113 10.37 20.72 10.37
N GLY A 114 9.31 19.90 10.21
CA GLY A 114 9.38 18.46 9.88
C GLY A 114 10.33 18.16 8.72
N SER A 115 11.61 18.01 9.06
CA SER A 115 12.61 17.63 8.07
C SER A 115 12.34 16.19 7.63
N PRO A 116 12.71 15.80 6.42
CA PRO A 116 12.60 14.41 5.95
C PRO A 116 13.16 13.41 6.95
N ALA A 117 14.31 13.71 7.57
CA ALA A 117 14.95 12.87 8.57
C ALA A 117 14.09 12.68 9.84
N THR A 118 13.43 13.74 10.31
CA THR A 118 12.53 13.64 11.49
C THR A 118 11.31 12.78 11.19
N LEU A 119 10.78 12.85 9.96
CA LEU A 119 9.64 12.05 9.53
C LEU A 119 10.02 10.56 9.45
N ILE A 120 11.18 10.24 8.90
CA ILE A 120 11.71 8.86 8.86
C ILE A 120 11.91 8.32 10.28
N LEU A 121 12.53 9.09 11.18
CA LEU A 121 12.74 8.67 12.56
C LEU A 121 11.41 8.43 13.30
N ALA A 122 10.41 9.28 13.06
CA ALA A 122 9.07 9.10 13.59
C ALA A 122 8.40 7.83 13.02
N GLY A 123 8.60 7.57 11.71
CA GLY A 123 8.11 6.36 11.05
C GLY A 123 8.69 5.08 11.66
N VAL A 124 10.01 5.06 11.88
CA VAL A 124 10.67 3.92 12.55
C VAL A 124 10.13 3.71 13.97
N ALA A 125 9.92 4.77 14.73
CA ALA A 125 9.35 4.67 16.08
C ALA A 125 7.91 4.11 16.05
N VAL A 126 7.08 4.58 15.13
CA VAL A 126 5.70 4.09 14.92
C VAL A 126 5.71 2.63 14.48
N ALA A 127 6.57 2.27 13.52
CA ALA A 127 6.71 0.89 13.06
C ALA A 127 7.02 -0.07 14.20
N ASN A 128 8.03 0.24 15.00
CA ASN A 128 8.41 -0.60 16.14
C ASN A 128 7.30 -0.68 17.19
N PHE A 129 6.62 0.42 17.47
CA PHE A 129 5.50 0.43 18.41
C PHE A 129 4.33 -0.43 17.91
N PHE A 130 3.94 -0.31 16.63
CA PHE A 130 2.87 -1.10 16.06
C PHE A 130 3.24 -2.59 15.98
N THR A 131 4.48 -2.89 15.63
CA THR A 131 4.98 -4.28 15.63
C THR A 131 4.97 -4.87 17.04
N ALA A 132 5.33 -4.11 18.07
CA ALA A 132 5.28 -4.59 19.44
C ALA A 132 3.84 -4.92 19.88
N ILE A 133 2.86 -4.04 19.55
CA ILE A 133 1.44 -4.32 19.83
C ILE A 133 0.98 -5.54 19.04
N GLN A 134 1.32 -5.62 17.77
CA GLN A 134 0.96 -6.75 16.91
C GLN A 134 1.48 -8.07 17.50
N THR A 135 2.76 -8.11 17.86
CA THR A 135 3.39 -9.28 18.48
C THR A 135 2.72 -9.66 19.79
N PHE A 136 2.39 -8.67 20.62
CA PHE A 136 1.67 -8.92 21.88
C PHE A 136 0.29 -9.55 21.64
N ILE A 137 -0.49 -9.03 20.68
CA ILE A 137 -1.80 -9.59 20.33
C ILE A 137 -1.64 -11.03 19.80
N GLN A 138 -0.65 -11.28 18.97
CA GLN A 138 -0.37 -12.61 18.42
C GLN A 138 0.01 -13.62 19.50
N GLN A 139 0.80 -13.23 20.49
CA GLN A 139 1.17 -14.10 21.62
C GLN A 139 -0.04 -14.52 22.46
N GLN A 140 -1.01 -13.62 22.62
CA GLN A 140 -2.24 -13.93 23.36
C GLN A 140 -3.24 -14.78 22.55
N ASN A 141 -3.07 -14.87 21.22
CA ASN A 141 -4.00 -15.53 20.32
C ASN A 141 -3.28 -16.51 19.39
N SER A 142 -2.60 -17.50 19.96
CA SER A 142 -1.78 -18.45 19.23
C SER A 142 -2.55 -19.24 18.15
N GLU A 143 -3.86 -19.45 18.31
CA GLU A 143 -4.72 -20.15 17.37
C GLU A 143 -4.83 -19.43 16.02
N THR A 144 -4.69 -18.10 15.99
CA THR A 144 -4.81 -17.28 14.77
C THR A 144 -3.48 -16.97 14.10
N LEU A 145 -2.36 -17.40 14.69
CA LEU A 145 -1.01 -17.08 14.18
C LEU A 145 -0.82 -17.49 12.72
N GLN A 146 -1.22 -18.70 12.34
CA GLN A 146 -1.05 -19.17 10.97
C GLN A 146 -1.83 -18.32 9.97
N GLN A 147 -3.03 -17.87 10.34
CA GLN A 147 -3.87 -17.02 9.49
C GLN A 147 -3.24 -15.63 9.31
N VAL A 148 -2.73 -15.05 10.39
CA VAL A 148 -2.05 -13.75 10.36
C VAL A 148 -0.78 -13.83 9.51
N PHE A 149 0.07 -14.84 9.69
CA PHE A 149 1.27 -15.01 8.88
C PHE A 149 0.93 -15.26 7.40
N ALA A 150 -0.06 -16.09 7.10
CA ALA A 150 -0.51 -16.33 5.73
C ALA A 150 -0.99 -15.05 5.05
N TRP A 151 -1.61 -14.13 5.82
CA TRP A 151 -2.02 -12.83 5.30
C TRP A 151 -0.81 -11.91 5.05
N ILE A 152 0.13 -11.80 6.01
CA ILE A 152 1.33 -10.95 5.90
C ILE A 152 2.24 -11.37 4.74
N LEU A 153 2.40 -12.68 4.53
CA LEU A 153 3.21 -13.23 3.43
C LEU A 153 2.58 -12.99 2.05
N GLY A 154 1.29 -12.67 2.01
CA GLY A 154 0.55 -12.43 0.78
C GLY A 154 0.08 -13.71 0.09
N ARG A 155 -0.89 -13.58 -0.81
CA ARG A 155 -1.57 -14.70 -1.46
C ARG A 155 -1.62 -14.58 -2.98
N LEU A 156 -0.52 -14.19 -3.62
CA LEU A 156 -0.51 -14.08 -5.08
C LEU A 156 -0.81 -15.41 -5.76
N SER A 157 -0.39 -16.54 -5.16
CA SER A 157 -0.59 -17.88 -5.70
C SER A 157 -2.04 -18.37 -5.69
N THR A 158 -2.90 -17.81 -4.86
CA THR A 158 -4.33 -18.17 -4.75
C THR A 158 -5.26 -17.08 -5.29
N ALA A 159 -4.69 -16.00 -5.85
CA ALA A 159 -5.47 -14.89 -6.36
C ALA A 159 -6.27 -15.28 -7.62
N GLY A 160 -7.48 -14.77 -7.71
CA GLY A 160 -8.39 -14.90 -8.82
C GLY A 160 -8.85 -13.53 -9.35
N TRP A 161 -9.82 -13.54 -10.26
CA TRP A 161 -10.38 -12.31 -10.82
C TRP A 161 -11.15 -11.46 -9.80
N GLY A 162 -11.55 -12.04 -8.66
CA GLY A 162 -12.20 -11.31 -7.56
C GLY A 162 -11.27 -10.25 -6.98
N GLU A 163 -10.05 -10.64 -6.63
CA GLU A 163 -9.02 -9.76 -6.08
C GLU A 163 -8.60 -8.69 -7.09
N VAL A 164 -8.46 -9.06 -8.37
CA VAL A 164 -8.15 -8.09 -9.43
C VAL A 164 -9.24 -7.02 -9.52
N ARG A 165 -10.52 -7.42 -9.59
CA ARG A 165 -11.65 -6.48 -9.68
C ARG A 165 -11.75 -5.57 -8.47
N LEU A 166 -11.40 -6.07 -7.30
CA LEU A 166 -11.37 -5.29 -6.07
C LEU A 166 -10.21 -4.27 -6.10
N LEU A 167 -9.01 -4.67 -6.55
CA LEU A 167 -7.82 -3.82 -6.52
C LEU A 167 -7.82 -2.75 -7.62
N VAL A 168 -8.38 -3.02 -8.81
CA VAL A 168 -8.34 -2.10 -9.96
C VAL A 168 -8.85 -0.69 -9.63
N PRO A 169 -10.02 -0.49 -9.00
CA PRO A 169 -10.50 0.87 -8.70
C PRO A 169 -9.58 1.61 -7.71
N TYR A 170 -9.05 0.92 -6.70
CA TYR A 170 -8.08 1.52 -5.77
C TYR A 170 -6.79 1.89 -6.49
N ALA A 171 -6.26 0.98 -7.29
CA ALA A 171 -5.06 1.21 -8.09
C ALA A 171 -5.23 2.40 -9.04
N ALA A 172 -6.37 2.50 -9.71
CA ALA A 172 -6.67 3.61 -10.61
C ALA A 172 -6.73 4.95 -9.88
N ILE A 173 -7.40 5.01 -8.72
CA ILE A 173 -7.50 6.24 -7.91
C ILE A 173 -6.12 6.66 -7.38
N CYS A 174 -5.36 5.73 -6.79
CA CYS A 174 -4.02 6.02 -6.26
C CYS A 174 -3.06 6.44 -7.38
N MET A 175 -3.05 5.71 -8.49
CA MET A 175 -2.19 6.04 -9.63
C MET A 175 -2.57 7.40 -10.25
N ALA A 176 -3.85 7.71 -10.41
CA ALA A 176 -4.30 9.02 -10.86
C ALA A 176 -3.84 10.13 -9.90
N GLY A 177 -3.96 9.93 -8.59
CA GLY A 177 -3.48 10.88 -7.58
C GLY A 177 -1.97 11.11 -7.66
N LEU A 178 -1.18 10.04 -7.85
CA LEU A 178 0.26 10.14 -8.05
C LEU A 178 0.62 10.87 -9.33
N LEU A 179 -0.03 10.55 -10.45
CA LEU A 179 0.20 11.20 -11.74
C LEU A 179 -0.13 12.70 -11.70
N LEU A 180 -1.23 13.07 -11.03
CA LEU A 180 -1.57 14.48 -10.82
C LEU A 180 -0.57 15.23 -9.94
N SER A 181 0.19 14.50 -9.13
CA SER A 181 1.20 15.06 -8.22
C SER A 181 2.59 15.20 -8.85
N VAL A 182 2.82 14.69 -10.07
CA VAL A 182 4.15 14.67 -10.71
C VAL A 182 4.74 16.07 -10.81
N GLY A 183 4.01 17.05 -11.35
CA GLY A 183 4.51 18.42 -11.48
C GLY A 183 4.87 19.07 -10.13
N SER A 184 4.13 18.72 -9.07
CA SER A 184 4.44 19.18 -7.72
C SER A 184 5.68 18.52 -7.14
N LEU A 185 5.90 17.24 -7.48
CA LEU A 185 7.08 16.48 -7.08
C LEU A 185 8.35 17.02 -7.77
N ASP A 186 8.25 17.36 -9.06
CA ASP A 186 9.37 17.96 -9.80
C ASP A 186 9.84 19.28 -9.16
N VAL A 187 8.89 20.14 -8.78
CA VAL A 187 9.22 21.39 -8.09
C VAL A 187 9.79 21.13 -6.70
N LEU A 188 9.25 20.16 -5.95
CA LEU A 188 9.79 19.77 -4.64
C LEU A 188 11.20 19.17 -4.75
N ALA A 189 11.54 18.55 -5.87
CA ALA A 189 12.87 17.98 -6.11
C ALA A 189 13.96 19.05 -6.19
N VAL A 190 13.63 20.24 -6.72
CA VAL A 190 14.57 21.37 -6.80
C VAL A 190 14.87 21.97 -5.43
N GLY A 191 13.84 22.27 -4.61
CA GLY A 191 14.02 22.84 -3.28
C GLY A 191 12.71 23.29 -2.63
N ASP A 192 12.72 23.43 -1.29
CA ASP A 192 11.56 23.92 -0.55
C ASP A 192 11.41 25.44 -0.70
N GLU A 193 12.53 26.15 -0.84
CA GLU A 193 12.56 27.60 -1.06
C GLU A 193 12.01 27.92 -2.44
N GLU A 194 12.46 27.20 -3.47
CA GLU A 194 12.00 27.32 -4.84
C GLU A 194 10.52 26.97 -4.96
N ALA A 195 10.09 25.90 -4.31
CA ALA A 195 8.67 25.52 -4.28
C ALA A 195 7.80 26.63 -3.66
N THR A 196 8.31 27.29 -2.62
CA THR A 196 7.59 28.38 -1.96
C THR A 196 7.52 29.65 -2.82
N THR A 197 8.58 29.96 -3.55
CA THR A 197 8.60 31.12 -4.49
C THR A 197 7.62 30.94 -5.64
N LEU A 198 7.37 29.66 -6.04
CA LEU A 198 6.37 29.31 -7.04
C LEU A 198 4.94 29.21 -6.46
N GLY A 199 4.74 29.62 -5.19
CA GLY A 199 3.44 29.63 -4.52
C GLY A 199 2.96 28.28 -4.02
N LEU A 200 3.79 27.24 -4.08
CA LEU A 200 3.46 25.94 -3.54
C LEU A 200 3.64 25.90 -2.02
N ARG A 201 2.89 24.99 -1.38
CA ARG A 201 3.04 24.71 0.06
C ARG A 201 3.71 23.34 0.25
N PRO A 202 5.06 23.29 0.35
CA PRO A 202 5.81 22.01 0.36
C PRO A 202 5.29 20.99 1.39
N ARG A 203 4.90 21.46 2.58
CA ARG A 203 4.35 20.60 3.64
C ARG A 203 3.03 19.94 3.27
N THR A 204 2.13 20.68 2.62
CA THR A 204 0.82 20.18 2.20
C THR A 204 0.98 19.17 1.09
N ILE A 205 1.80 19.49 0.10
CA ILE A 205 2.08 18.62 -1.04
C ILE A 205 2.71 17.30 -0.55
N ARG A 206 3.73 17.36 0.31
CA ARG A 206 4.34 16.18 0.90
C ARG A 206 3.32 15.27 1.61
N ARG A 207 2.44 15.87 2.43
CA ARG A 207 1.40 15.10 3.11
C ARG A 207 0.45 14.42 2.14
N LEU A 208 -0.03 15.16 1.14
CA LEU A 208 -0.94 14.61 0.14
C LEU A 208 -0.29 13.48 -0.65
N VAL A 209 0.93 13.70 -1.14
CA VAL A 209 1.67 12.68 -1.89
C VAL A 209 1.93 11.44 -1.03
N LEU A 210 2.39 11.62 0.21
CA LEU A 210 2.65 10.48 1.10
C LEU A 210 1.37 9.71 1.44
N MET A 211 0.23 10.39 1.67
CA MET A 211 -1.05 9.71 1.89
C MET A 211 -1.56 8.98 0.66
N THR A 212 -1.31 9.51 -0.53
CA THR A 212 -1.72 8.85 -1.79
C THR A 212 -0.82 7.67 -2.13
N ALA A 213 0.47 7.76 -1.76
CA ALA A 213 1.49 6.74 -2.02
C ALA A 213 1.52 5.63 -0.96
N SER A 214 0.83 5.79 0.17
CA SER A 214 0.75 4.83 1.26
C SER A 214 -0.40 3.87 1.11
#